data_d80c589758144c3b763632125afc63cc
#
_entry.id   d80c589758144c3b763632125afc63cc
#
_cell.length_a   1.000
_cell.length_b   1.000
_cell.length_c   1.000
_cell.angle_alpha   90.00
_cell.angle_beta   90.00
_cell.angle_gamma   90.00
#
_symmetry.space_group_name_H-M   'P 1'
#
loop_
_entity.id
_entity.type
_entity.pdbx_description
1 polymer ?
#
loop_
_entity_poly.entity_id
_entity_poly.type
_entity_poly.pdbx_seq_one_letter_code
_entity_poly.pdbx_strand_id
1 'polypeptide(L)'
;GEWFLRAYDHYKNKIGSKECEDGKIYIEPQGFCVMAEIGLKEGNCLKAMESVEKYLDTKYGIVLLQPPYHRYHVELGEISSYPPGYKENAGIFCHNNPWISIAETVVGRGNRAWQVYTRTCPAYIEDISEIHRTEPYVYSQMIAGKDAPNFGEAKNSWLTGTAAWTFLNASQYI
;
A
#
# COMPACT_ATOMS: atom_id res chain seq x y z
N GLY A 1 7.64 2.62 18.59
CA GLY A 1 8.04 2.15 17.27
C GLY A 1 7.95 3.23 16.21
N GLU A 2 8.44 2.92 15.03
CA GLU A 2 8.39 3.84 13.89
C GLU A 2 7.10 3.68 13.07
N TRP A 3 6.42 2.54 13.22
CA TRP A 3 5.15 2.22 12.54
C TRP A 3 4.26 1.32 13.40
N PHE A 4 3.00 1.18 12.99
CA PHE A 4 2.03 0.32 13.65
C PHE A 4 2.24 -1.15 13.29
N LEU A 5 2.20 -2.01 14.30
CA LEU A 5 2.27 -3.46 14.13
C LEU A 5 1.02 -3.97 13.39
N ARG A 6 1.19 -4.97 12.51
CA ARG A 6 0.04 -5.56 11.82
C ARG A 6 -0.79 -6.47 12.74
N ALA A 7 -0.13 -7.44 13.37
CA ALA A 7 -0.81 -8.44 14.19
C ALA A 7 0.19 -9.24 15.06
N TYR A 8 -0.37 -10.13 15.86
CA TYR A 8 0.34 -11.24 16.46
C TYR A 8 -0.22 -12.55 15.91
N ASP A 9 0.62 -13.54 15.66
CA ASP A 9 0.20 -14.89 15.32
C ASP A 9 -0.36 -15.66 16.52
N HIS A 10 -0.78 -16.92 16.30
CA HIS A 10 -1.26 -17.80 17.38
C HIS A 10 -0.24 -17.97 18.51
N TYR A 11 1.04 -17.97 18.21
CA TYR A 11 2.14 -18.13 19.16
C TYR A 11 2.62 -16.82 19.77
N LYS A 12 1.94 -15.71 19.48
CA LYS A 12 2.27 -14.34 19.90
C LYS A 12 3.55 -13.77 19.27
N ASN A 13 4.00 -14.33 18.16
CA ASN A 13 5.04 -13.69 17.37
C ASN A 13 4.47 -12.46 16.67
N LYS A 14 5.27 -11.42 16.57
CA LYS A 14 4.89 -10.18 15.89
C LYS A 14 4.87 -10.37 14.37
N ILE A 15 3.85 -9.82 13.72
CA ILE A 15 3.75 -9.68 12.26
C ILE A 15 3.77 -8.20 11.93
N GLY A 16 4.63 -7.76 11.02
CA GLY A 16 4.78 -6.34 10.70
C GLY A 16 5.69 -5.57 11.63
N SER A 17 6.71 -6.23 12.17
CA SER A 17 7.73 -5.65 13.06
C SER A 17 9.10 -5.64 12.38
N LYS A 18 9.94 -4.66 12.73
CA LYS A 18 11.35 -4.63 12.30
C LYS A 18 12.15 -5.88 12.72
N GLU A 19 11.64 -6.64 13.68
CA GLU A 19 12.24 -7.89 14.16
C GLU A 19 11.97 -9.06 13.19
N CYS A 20 10.97 -8.96 12.30
CA CYS A 20 10.66 -9.98 11.31
C CYS A 20 11.77 -10.05 10.24
N GLU A 21 11.98 -11.21 9.62
CA GLU A 21 12.86 -11.39 8.46
C GLU A 21 12.24 -10.72 7.23
N ASP A 22 11.03 -11.16 6.87
CA ASP A 22 10.19 -10.61 5.81
C ASP A 22 8.95 -9.93 6.39
N GLY A 23 8.21 -9.15 5.61
CA GLY A 23 6.98 -8.50 6.07
C GLY A 23 7.17 -7.61 7.29
N LYS A 24 8.22 -6.78 7.30
CA LYS A 24 8.53 -5.91 8.45
C LYS A 24 7.53 -4.77 8.62
N ILE A 25 7.00 -4.25 7.53
CA ILE A 25 6.01 -3.18 7.50
C ILE A 25 4.92 -3.49 6.49
N TYR A 26 3.68 -3.20 6.85
CA TYR A 26 2.47 -3.39 6.03
C TYR A 26 1.71 -2.08 5.91
N ILE A 27 1.12 -1.85 4.75
CA ILE A 27 0.37 -0.62 4.43
C ILE A 27 -0.91 -0.48 5.26
N GLU A 28 -1.66 -1.58 5.48
CA GLU A 28 -3.00 -1.55 6.05
C GLU A 28 -3.06 -0.95 7.46
N PRO A 29 -2.24 -1.41 8.43
CA PRO A 29 -2.29 -0.82 9.77
C PRO A 29 -1.84 0.64 9.77
N GLN A 30 -0.94 1.04 8.86
CA GLN A 30 -0.53 2.44 8.78
C GLN A 30 -1.71 3.31 8.32
N GLY A 31 -2.37 2.95 7.22
CA GLY A 31 -3.52 3.68 6.73
C GLY A 31 -4.66 3.77 7.76
N PHE A 32 -5.13 2.64 8.26
CA PHE A 32 -6.28 2.60 9.16
C PHE A 32 -6.01 3.23 10.54
N CYS A 33 -4.84 3.00 11.14
CA CYS A 33 -4.52 3.61 12.43
C CYS A 33 -4.43 5.13 12.32
N VAL A 34 -3.87 5.65 11.21
CA VAL A 34 -3.79 7.11 11.00
C VAL A 34 -5.16 7.71 10.67
N MET A 35 -5.97 7.07 9.84
CA MET A 35 -7.36 7.49 9.59
C MET A 35 -8.21 7.51 10.87
N ALA A 36 -7.92 6.61 11.82
CA ALA A 36 -8.54 6.57 13.14
C ALA A 36 -7.85 7.49 14.17
N GLU A 37 -6.87 8.29 13.76
CA GLU A 37 -6.11 9.24 14.59
C GLU A 37 -5.42 8.63 15.82
N ILE A 38 -5.07 7.33 15.75
CA ILE A 38 -4.43 6.60 16.86
C ILE A 38 -3.02 7.14 17.08
N GLY A 39 -2.81 7.78 18.21
CA GLY A 39 -1.51 8.39 18.57
C GLY A 39 -1.14 9.61 17.72
N LEU A 40 -2.13 10.33 17.19
CA LEU A 40 -1.90 11.54 16.39
C LEU A 40 -1.19 12.63 17.20
N LYS A 41 -1.64 12.88 18.43
CA LYS A 41 -1.05 13.89 19.32
C LYS A 41 0.37 13.53 19.78
N GLU A 42 0.66 12.25 19.88
CA GLU A 42 1.98 11.71 20.25
C GLU A 42 2.94 11.64 19.05
N GLY A 43 2.49 12.03 17.86
CA GLY A 43 3.28 12.01 16.63
C GLY A 43 3.47 10.62 16.01
N ASN A 44 2.75 9.60 16.48
CA ASN A 44 2.86 8.24 15.96
C ASN A 44 2.33 8.13 14.53
N CYS A 45 1.25 8.87 14.22
CA CYS A 45 0.69 8.92 12.87
C CYS A 45 1.70 9.47 11.86
N LEU A 46 2.39 10.56 12.19
CA LEU A 46 3.40 11.15 11.30
C LEU A 46 4.56 10.17 11.04
N LYS A 47 5.09 9.55 12.11
CA LYS A 47 6.17 8.53 11.99
C LYS A 47 5.75 7.35 11.12
N ALA A 48 4.49 6.91 11.23
CA ALA A 48 3.95 5.84 10.40
C ALA A 48 3.93 6.24 8.92
N MET A 49 3.51 7.46 8.58
CA MET A 49 3.50 7.96 7.20
C MET A 49 4.91 8.16 6.64
N GLU A 50 5.85 8.65 7.44
CA GLU A 50 7.27 8.72 7.07
C GLU A 50 7.86 7.32 6.81
N SER A 51 7.45 6.32 7.58
CA SER A 51 7.87 4.93 7.39
C SER A 51 7.27 4.33 6.11
N VAL A 52 6.00 4.62 5.80
CA VAL A 52 5.37 4.23 4.53
C VAL A 52 6.13 4.82 3.35
N GLU A 53 6.42 6.12 3.39
CA GLU A 53 7.19 6.79 2.34
C GLU A 53 8.58 6.19 2.17
N LYS A 54 9.27 5.91 3.27
CA LYS A 54 10.63 5.36 3.24
C LYS A 54 10.72 3.93 2.73
N TYR A 55 9.78 3.06 3.12
CA TYR A 55 9.91 1.62 2.91
C TYR A 55 8.97 1.06 1.84
N LEU A 56 7.77 1.61 1.69
CA LEU A 56 6.73 1.07 0.83
C LEU A 56 6.54 1.85 -0.47
N ASP A 57 7.05 3.07 -0.54
CA ASP A 57 6.82 3.95 -1.68
C ASP A 57 7.54 3.50 -2.95
N THR A 58 6.85 3.66 -4.08
CA THR A 58 7.40 3.43 -5.43
C THR A 58 6.85 4.45 -6.42
N LYS A 59 7.45 4.53 -7.59
CA LYS A 59 6.97 5.44 -8.65
C LYS A 59 5.57 5.12 -9.20
N TYR A 60 5.05 3.89 -9.00
CA TYR A 60 3.75 3.46 -9.51
C TYR A 60 2.69 3.29 -8.42
N GLY A 61 3.02 3.58 -7.18
CA GLY A 61 2.15 3.44 -6.03
C GLY A 61 2.89 2.86 -4.83
N ILE A 62 2.14 2.57 -3.77
CA ILE A 62 2.68 2.07 -2.50
C ILE A 62 2.44 0.56 -2.45
N VAL A 63 3.53 -0.20 -2.24
CA VAL A 63 3.45 -1.66 -2.11
C VAL A 63 2.83 -2.07 -0.78
N LEU A 64 2.23 -3.26 -0.74
CA LEU A 64 1.48 -3.76 0.37
C LEU A 64 2.33 -4.00 1.61
N LEU A 65 3.54 -4.52 1.43
CA LEU A 65 4.49 -4.84 2.50
C LEU A 65 5.94 -4.79 2.01
N GLN A 66 6.89 -4.76 2.95
CA GLN A 66 8.34 -4.92 2.69
C GLN A 66 9.08 -5.50 3.89
N PRO A 67 10.14 -6.31 3.67
CA PRO A 67 10.47 -7.02 2.43
C PRO A 67 9.40 -8.05 2.04
N PRO A 68 9.34 -8.49 0.76
CA PRO A 68 8.44 -9.55 0.34
C PRO A 68 8.81 -10.89 0.99
N TYR A 69 7.85 -11.79 1.08
CA TYR A 69 8.11 -13.17 1.48
C TYR A 69 8.80 -13.95 0.36
N HIS A 70 9.92 -14.59 0.68
CA HIS A 70 10.70 -15.37 -0.28
C HIS A 70 10.43 -16.88 -0.22
N ARG A 71 9.65 -17.30 0.79
CA ARG A 71 9.25 -18.71 0.99
C ARG A 71 7.83 -18.76 1.55
N TYR A 72 7.20 -19.92 1.40
CA TYR A 72 5.88 -20.13 2.00
C TYR A 72 5.99 -20.31 3.51
N HIS A 73 5.15 -19.60 4.24
CA HIS A 73 4.99 -19.64 5.68
C HIS A 73 3.60 -20.19 6.03
N VAL A 74 3.54 -21.38 6.58
CA VAL A 74 2.27 -22.05 6.94
C VAL A 74 1.45 -21.21 7.91
N GLU A 75 2.11 -20.54 8.86
CA GLU A 75 1.51 -19.69 9.87
C GLU A 75 0.91 -18.39 9.32
N LEU A 76 1.35 -17.95 8.15
CA LEU A 76 0.87 -16.73 7.47
C LEU A 76 -0.09 -17.05 6.33
N GLY A 77 -0.03 -18.27 5.82
CA GLY A 77 -0.88 -18.75 4.76
C GLY A 77 -0.62 -18.10 3.41
N GLU A 78 -1.68 -17.86 2.65
CA GLU A 78 -1.64 -17.53 1.23
C GLU A 78 -0.85 -16.28 0.87
N ILE A 79 -0.77 -15.29 1.77
CA ILE A 79 0.02 -14.07 1.54
C ILE A 79 1.49 -14.38 1.19
N SER A 80 2.05 -15.43 1.75
CA SER A 80 3.43 -15.87 1.52
C SER A 80 3.60 -16.84 0.34
N SER A 81 2.50 -17.22 -0.32
CA SER A 81 2.53 -18.14 -1.48
C SER A 81 2.69 -17.43 -2.82
N TYR A 82 2.35 -16.16 -2.90
CA TYR A 82 2.50 -15.39 -4.13
C TYR A 82 3.97 -15.04 -4.39
N PRO A 83 4.39 -14.97 -5.66
CA PRO A 83 5.73 -14.47 -5.99
C PRO A 83 5.96 -13.05 -5.45
N PRO A 84 7.21 -12.69 -5.08
CA PRO A 84 7.55 -11.34 -4.68
C PRO A 84 7.10 -10.27 -5.69
N GLY A 85 6.45 -9.22 -5.19
CA GLY A 85 5.90 -8.14 -6.01
C GLY A 85 4.50 -8.40 -6.58
N TYR A 86 3.87 -9.54 -6.27
CA TYR A 86 2.54 -9.86 -6.77
C TYR A 86 1.52 -10.02 -5.65
N LYS A 87 0.27 -9.62 -5.95
CA LYS A 87 -0.86 -9.75 -5.04
C LYS A 87 -0.48 -9.22 -3.65
N GLU A 88 -0.83 -9.97 -2.61
CA GLU A 88 -0.57 -9.61 -1.22
C GLU A 88 0.92 -9.66 -0.85
N ASN A 89 1.76 -10.31 -1.65
CA ASN A 89 3.19 -10.39 -1.39
C ASN A 89 3.98 -9.23 -2.04
N ALA A 90 3.85 -8.05 -1.47
CA ALA A 90 4.53 -6.81 -1.91
C ALA A 90 4.10 -6.28 -3.30
N GLY A 91 2.94 -6.67 -3.82
CA GLY A 91 2.29 -5.97 -4.92
C GLY A 91 1.78 -4.60 -4.49
N ILE A 92 1.52 -3.71 -5.44
CA ILE A 92 0.78 -2.46 -5.22
C ILE A 92 -0.70 -2.82 -5.32
N PHE A 93 -1.36 -2.99 -4.18
CA PHE A 93 -2.80 -3.22 -4.16
C PHE A 93 -3.50 -1.87 -4.23
N CYS A 94 -4.16 -1.60 -5.35
CA CYS A 94 -4.57 -0.23 -5.67
C CYS A 94 -5.60 0.35 -4.69
N HIS A 95 -6.49 -0.46 -4.10
CA HIS A 95 -7.47 0.06 -3.16
C HIS A 95 -6.90 0.47 -1.80
N ASN A 96 -5.69 0.02 -1.44
CA ASN A 96 -5.02 0.42 -0.21
C ASN A 96 -4.34 1.80 -0.34
N ASN A 97 -4.04 2.23 -1.56
CA ASN A 97 -3.34 3.49 -1.81
C ASN A 97 -4.19 4.72 -1.41
N PRO A 98 -5.50 4.81 -1.70
CA PRO A 98 -6.36 5.86 -1.17
C PRO A 98 -6.36 5.98 0.37
N TRP A 99 -6.20 4.87 1.11
CA TRP A 99 -6.10 4.94 2.57
C TRP A 99 -4.87 5.72 3.02
N ILE A 100 -3.75 5.57 2.30
CA ILE A 100 -2.54 6.33 2.59
C ILE A 100 -2.70 7.79 2.15
N SER A 101 -3.33 8.06 1.01
CA SER A 101 -3.63 9.44 0.61
C SER A 101 -4.48 10.16 1.67
N ILE A 102 -5.53 9.52 2.19
CA ILE A 102 -6.34 10.04 3.30
C ILE A 102 -5.48 10.24 4.55
N ALA A 103 -4.68 9.25 4.91
CA ALA A 103 -3.80 9.31 6.07
C ALA A 103 -2.78 10.46 5.98
N GLU A 104 -2.21 10.71 4.81
CA GLU A 104 -1.31 11.84 4.57
C GLU A 104 -2.03 13.19 4.75
N THR A 105 -3.30 13.29 4.36
CA THR A 105 -4.13 14.47 4.62
C THR A 105 -4.36 14.67 6.11
N VAL A 106 -4.68 13.60 6.86
CA VAL A 106 -4.88 13.63 8.32
C VAL A 106 -3.65 14.16 9.05
N VAL A 107 -2.44 13.81 8.60
CA VAL A 107 -1.19 14.32 9.21
C VAL A 107 -0.72 15.66 8.62
N GLY A 108 -1.52 16.31 7.77
CA GLY A 108 -1.23 17.64 7.21
C GLY A 108 -0.26 17.64 6.03
N ARG A 109 -0.02 16.49 5.39
CA ARG A 109 0.91 16.35 4.26
C ARG A 109 0.16 16.32 2.90
N GLY A 110 -0.65 17.35 2.61
CA GLY A 110 -1.53 17.41 1.43
C GLY A 110 -0.82 17.21 0.09
N ASN A 111 0.38 17.77 -0.10
CA ASN A 111 1.15 17.53 -1.33
C ASN A 111 1.51 16.05 -1.51
N ARG A 112 1.78 15.37 -0.42
CA ARG A 112 2.07 13.93 -0.45
C ARG A 112 0.81 13.12 -0.72
N ALA A 113 -0.31 13.49 -0.11
CA ALA A 113 -1.61 12.89 -0.39
C ALA A 113 -1.94 12.94 -1.89
N TRP A 114 -1.72 14.09 -2.52
CA TRP A 114 -1.89 14.27 -3.97
C TRP A 114 -0.97 13.38 -4.80
N GLN A 115 0.30 13.28 -4.43
CA GLN A 115 1.26 12.38 -5.10
C GLN A 115 0.81 10.92 -5.05
N VAL A 116 0.32 10.46 -3.90
CA VAL A 116 -0.19 9.09 -3.75
C VAL A 116 -1.42 8.87 -4.63
N TYR A 117 -2.36 9.83 -4.62
CA TYR A 117 -3.57 9.80 -5.44
C TYR A 117 -3.26 9.65 -6.94
N THR A 118 -2.38 10.48 -7.48
CA THR A 118 -2.10 10.53 -8.92
C THR A 118 -1.43 9.28 -9.45
N ARG A 119 -0.67 8.53 -8.63
CA ARG A 119 0.07 7.35 -9.07
C ARG A 119 -0.80 6.16 -9.46
N THR A 120 -2.00 6.04 -8.92
CA THR A 120 -2.93 4.94 -9.23
C THR A 120 -4.17 5.41 -9.99
N CYS A 121 -4.33 6.71 -10.17
CA CYS A 121 -5.48 7.29 -10.85
C CYS A 121 -5.36 7.12 -12.38
N PRO A 122 -6.35 6.53 -13.06
CA PRO A 122 -6.30 6.27 -14.50
C PRO A 122 -5.99 7.51 -15.36
N ALA A 123 -6.47 8.69 -14.94
CA ALA A 123 -6.24 9.94 -15.66
C ALA A 123 -4.75 10.38 -15.72
N TYR A 124 -3.88 9.79 -14.90
CA TYR A 124 -2.46 10.17 -14.79
C TYR A 124 -1.49 9.07 -15.25
N ILE A 125 -2.00 7.98 -15.82
CA ILE A 125 -1.16 6.84 -16.23
C ILE A 125 -1.08 6.67 -17.76
N GLU A 126 -1.62 7.59 -18.52
CA GLU A 126 -1.60 7.53 -20.00
C GLU A 126 -0.17 7.46 -20.54
N ASP A 127 0.74 8.29 -20.04
CA ASP A 127 2.14 8.34 -20.45
C ASP A 127 2.92 7.03 -20.17
N ILE A 128 2.38 6.15 -19.34
CA ILE A 128 2.96 4.85 -19.00
C ILE A 128 2.10 3.67 -19.45
N SER A 129 1.19 3.88 -20.37
CA SER A 129 0.23 2.87 -20.85
C SER A 129 0.90 1.59 -21.37
N GLU A 130 2.07 1.71 -22.02
CA GLU A 130 2.89 0.59 -22.47
C GLU A 130 3.40 -0.31 -21.34
N ILE A 131 3.56 0.25 -20.14
CA ILE A 131 3.97 -0.46 -18.93
C ILE A 131 2.75 -0.97 -18.18
N HIS A 132 1.75 -0.10 -17.98
CA HIS A 132 0.56 -0.37 -17.19
C HIS A 132 -0.37 -1.43 -17.82
N ARG A 133 -0.60 -1.37 -19.12
CA ARG A 133 -1.26 -2.41 -19.95
C ARG A 133 -2.71 -2.76 -19.60
N THR A 134 -3.42 -1.94 -18.86
CA THR A 134 -4.85 -2.08 -18.65
C THR A 134 -5.60 -0.93 -19.33
N GLU A 135 -6.92 -0.99 -19.35
CA GLU A 135 -7.73 0.07 -19.94
C GLU A 135 -7.43 1.41 -19.26
N PRO A 136 -7.21 2.51 -20.04
CA PRO A 136 -6.70 3.77 -19.49
C PRO A 136 -7.71 4.56 -18.65
N TYR A 137 -8.94 4.08 -18.54
CA TYR A 137 -10.04 4.76 -17.82
C TYR A 137 -10.58 3.94 -16.64
N VAL A 138 -9.94 2.82 -16.28
CA VAL A 138 -10.37 1.98 -15.16
C VAL A 138 -9.26 1.78 -14.14
N TYR A 139 -9.66 1.62 -12.90
CA TYR A 139 -8.75 1.20 -11.85
C TYR A 139 -8.44 -0.29 -11.95
N SER A 140 -7.19 -0.64 -11.80
CA SER A 140 -6.77 -2.04 -11.64
C SER A 140 -6.87 -2.48 -10.17
N GLN A 141 -6.96 -3.78 -9.94
CA GLN A 141 -6.88 -4.34 -8.59
C GLN A 141 -5.48 -4.19 -8.02
N MET A 142 -4.47 -4.54 -8.84
CA MET A 142 -3.07 -4.48 -8.44
C MET A 142 -2.17 -4.03 -9.59
N ILE A 143 -1.03 -3.48 -9.21
CA ILE A 143 0.10 -3.20 -10.09
C ILE A 143 1.28 -4.03 -9.56
N ALA A 144 2.06 -4.64 -10.44
CA ALA A 144 3.25 -5.39 -10.06
C ALA A 144 4.22 -4.49 -9.28
N GLY A 145 4.62 -4.92 -8.09
CA GLY A 145 5.50 -4.19 -7.19
C GLY A 145 6.97 -4.20 -7.62
N LYS A 146 7.80 -3.46 -6.91
CA LYS A 146 9.23 -3.27 -7.24
C LYS A 146 10.06 -4.55 -7.23
N ASP A 147 9.58 -5.59 -6.57
CA ASP A 147 10.24 -6.90 -6.47
C ASP A 147 9.82 -7.85 -7.60
N ALA A 148 8.84 -7.46 -8.43
CA ALA A 148 8.41 -8.23 -9.59
C ALA A 148 9.22 -7.88 -10.84
N PRO A 149 9.50 -8.85 -11.74
CA PRO A 149 10.24 -8.60 -12.99
C PRO A 149 9.53 -7.64 -13.94
N ASN A 150 8.21 -7.55 -13.88
CA ASN A 150 7.38 -6.66 -14.70
C ASN A 150 6.83 -5.48 -13.88
N PHE A 151 7.64 -4.88 -13.02
CA PHE A 151 7.29 -3.75 -12.18
C PHE A 151 6.52 -2.66 -12.95
N GLY A 152 5.33 -2.31 -12.45
CA GLY A 152 4.44 -1.33 -13.04
C GLY A 152 3.31 -1.90 -13.90
N GLU A 153 3.36 -3.20 -14.27
CA GLU A 153 2.29 -3.84 -15.03
C GLU A 153 1.07 -4.08 -14.15
N ALA A 154 -0.08 -3.54 -14.55
CA ALA A 154 -1.34 -3.68 -13.84
C ALA A 154 -2.07 -4.98 -14.22
N LYS A 155 -2.89 -5.45 -13.29
CA LYS A 155 -3.69 -6.68 -13.43
C LYS A 155 -5.11 -6.47 -12.89
N ASN A 156 -6.04 -7.28 -13.45
CA ASN A 156 -7.41 -7.38 -12.97
C ASN A 156 -8.14 -6.03 -12.92
N SER A 157 -8.21 -5.35 -14.06
CA SER A 157 -9.07 -4.18 -14.24
C SER A 157 -10.53 -4.51 -13.88
N TRP A 158 -11.29 -3.55 -13.39
CA TRP A 158 -12.68 -3.64 -12.92
C TRP A 158 -12.90 -4.39 -11.59
N LEU A 159 -12.09 -5.36 -11.24
CA LEU A 159 -12.26 -6.22 -10.07
C LEU A 159 -11.62 -5.61 -8.81
N THR A 160 -12.05 -4.40 -8.42
CA THR A 160 -11.41 -3.69 -7.32
C THR A 160 -12.34 -2.71 -6.61
N GLY A 161 -12.09 -2.50 -5.31
CA GLY A 161 -12.71 -1.43 -4.52
C GLY A 161 -12.01 -0.07 -4.67
N THR A 162 -11.00 0.06 -5.55
CA THR A 162 -10.18 1.28 -5.67
C THR A 162 -11.03 2.50 -6.03
N ALA A 163 -11.96 2.37 -6.98
CA ALA A 163 -12.80 3.49 -7.40
C ALA A 163 -13.63 4.07 -6.25
N ALA A 164 -14.24 3.22 -5.42
CA ALA A 164 -15.02 3.66 -4.27
C ALA A 164 -14.17 4.40 -3.24
N TRP A 165 -13.00 3.84 -2.89
CA TRP A 165 -12.08 4.48 -1.96
C TRP A 165 -11.46 5.77 -2.52
N THR A 166 -11.18 5.80 -3.82
CA THR A 166 -10.66 7.01 -4.46
C THR A 166 -11.72 8.10 -4.55
N PHE A 167 -12.98 7.73 -4.80
CA PHE A 167 -14.10 8.67 -4.74
C PHE A 167 -14.24 9.30 -3.35
N LEU A 168 -14.19 8.48 -2.29
CA LEU A 168 -14.20 8.96 -0.92
C LEU A 168 -13.04 9.93 -0.64
N ASN A 169 -11.82 9.54 -1.03
CA ASN A 169 -10.62 10.35 -0.87
C ASN A 169 -10.75 11.71 -1.58
N ALA A 170 -11.12 11.70 -2.87
CA ALA A 170 -11.22 12.91 -3.68
C ALA A 170 -12.37 13.83 -3.26
N SER A 171 -13.47 13.29 -2.72
CA SER A 171 -14.64 14.09 -2.34
C SER A 171 -14.59 14.64 -0.92
N GLN A 172 -13.77 14.06 -0.03
CA GLN A 172 -13.78 14.41 1.39
C GLN A 172 -12.43 14.86 1.96
N TYR A 173 -11.29 14.52 1.30
CA TYR A 173 -9.96 14.72 1.87
C TYR A 173 -9.01 15.54 1.00
N ILE A 174 -9.06 15.46 -0.33
CA ILE A 174 -8.21 16.23 -1.25
C ILE A 174 -8.98 17.16 -2.18
#